data_becccfbf3b07292f29382b9afadd958c
#
_entry.id   becccfbf3b07292f29382b9afadd958c
#
_cell.length_a   1.000
_cell.length_b   1.000
_cell.length_c   1.000
_cell.angle_alpha   90.00
_cell.angle_beta   90.00
_cell.angle_gamma   90.00
#
_symmetry.space_group_name_H-M   'P 1'
#
loop_
_entity.id
_entity.type
_entity.pdbx_description
1 polymer ?
#
loop_
_entity_poly.entity_id
_entity_poly.type
_entity_poly.pdbx_seq_one_letter_code
_entity_poly.pdbx_strand_id
1 'polypeptide(L)'
;YTAATGGTQITKDTKVEVTADQTVYAHWASNSYTVTFDADGGTVNTNSKTVIFGNAYGELPTPTRNGYTFAGWWTAVDSGEQISFNSAVKTASDHVLYAHWVLNSVSVSYQTHVANIGWQNGVSNGAMAGTVGRGLQLEAIKINVKSDADIGVIYTTHVKNDGWHGNSFNGEQSGTTGQNKHVEALMLKLTGKDADKYDIYYRVHAQNYGWLAWAKNGEAAGTSGYAYRLEAIQIVVTAKGDMAPTVFYGGYTSNNAKAYISKTSTVPIINTNASVRYQSHVSNIGWQSAVENGSLSGTTGRSLGLEAVKIDLNGQPCPGGIKYQSHVSNIGW
;
A
#
# COMPACT_ATOMS: atom_id res chain seq x y z
N TYR A 1 2.73 51.82 -36.46
CA TYR A 1 2.30 52.85 -35.51
C TYR A 1 3.13 54.10 -35.66
N THR A 2 2.59 55.27 -35.22
CA THR A 2 3.28 56.57 -35.25
C THR A 2 4.25 56.73 -34.08
N ALA A 3 4.29 55.85 -33.11
CA ALA A 3 5.23 55.90 -31.96
C ALA A 3 5.64 54.47 -31.56
N ALA A 4 6.79 54.30 -30.89
CA ALA A 4 7.32 53.05 -30.43
C ALA A 4 6.46 52.41 -29.33
N THR A 5 5.79 53.22 -28.51
CA THR A 5 4.80 52.84 -27.51
C THR A 5 3.58 53.72 -27.65
N GLY A 6 2.40 53.15 -27.74
CA GLY A 6 1.17 53.88 -28.05
C GLY A 6 1.17 54.37 -29.51
N GLY A 7 0.70 55.60 -29.73
CA GLY A 7 0.56 56.15 -31.08
C GLY A 7 -0.63 55.58 -31.85
N THR A 8 -0.82 56.11 -33.09
CA THR A 8 -1.92 55.67 -33.96
C THR A 8 -1.45 54.56 -34.88
N GLN A 9 -2.26 53.51 -35.04
CA GLN A 9 -2.00 52.42 -35.99
C GLN A 9 -2.04 52.99 -37.42
N ILE A 10 -1.01 52.71 -38.21
CA ILE A 10 -0.95 53.00 -39.63
C ILE A 10 -1.42 51.79 -40.41
N THR A 11 -2.44 51.95 -41.22
CA THR A 11 -3.03 50.96 -42.11
C THR A 11 -2.86 51.35 -43.57
N LYS A 12 -3.26 50.51 -44.50
CA LYS A 12 -3.26 50.81 -45.95
C LYS A 12 -4.10 52.05 -46.31
N ASP A 13 -5.07 52.42 -45.46
CA ASP A 13 -6.01 53.50 -45.68
C ASP A 13 -5.58 54.83 -44.93
N THR A 14 -4.48 54.77 -44.18
CA THR A 14 -3.96 55.93 -43.45
C THR A 14 -3.34 56.90 -44.45
N LYS A 15 -3.87 58.16 -44.49
CA LYS A 15 -3.33 59.20 -45.32
C LYS A 15 -2.07 59.80 -44.71
N VAL A 16 -1.11 60.11 -45.54
CA VAL A 16 0.10 60.83 -45.14
C VAL A 16 -0.25 62.36 -45.13
N GLU A 17 -0.27 62.89 -43.92
CA GLU A 17 -0.64 64.29 -43.69
C GLU A 17 0.55 65.22 -43.30
N VAL A 18 1.76 64.65 -43.26
CA VAL A 18 2.98 65.37 -42.87
C VAL A 18 3.95 65.49 -44.06
N THR A 19 4.67 66.56 -44.11
CA THR A 19 5.59 66.91 -45.22
C THR A 19 7.06 66.64 -44.91
N ALA A 20 7.38 66.05 -43.73
CA ALA A 20 8.72 65.65 -43.29
C ALA A 20 8.87 64.17 -43.22
N ASP A 21 10.12 63.66 -43.17
CA ASP A 21 10.44 62.28 -42.97
C ASP A 21 9.84 61.74 -41.66
N GLN A 22 9.26 60.55 -41.70
CA GLN A 22 8.62 59.89 -40.55
C GLN A 22 9.22 58.56 -40.30
N THR A 23 9.35 58.23 -39.00
CA THR A 23 9.65 56.86 -38.55
C THR A 23 8.35 56.14 -38.14
N VAL A 24 8.12 55.00 -38.71
CA VAL A 24 7.01 54.14 -38.32
C VAL A 24 7.54 52.96 -37.48
N TYR A 25 6.75 52.55 -36.51
CA TYR A 25 7.13 51.53 -35.54
C TYR A 25 6.26 50.27 -35.66
N ALA A 26 6.89 49.09 -35.70
CA ALA A 26 6.19 47.84 -35.61
C ALA A 26 5.80 47.58 -34.16
N HIS A 27 4.52 47.26 -33.92
CA HIS A 27 4.04 46.76 -32.64
C HIS A 27 3.79 45.27 -32.75
N TRP A 28 4.29 44.54 -31.78
CA TRP A 28 4.21 43.10 -31.75
C TRP A 28 3.27 42.65 -30.63
N ALA A 29 2.35 41.70 -30.92
CA ALA A 29 1.58 41.02 -29.94
C ALA A 29 2.27 39.70 -29.57
N SER A 30 2.30 39.37 -28.30
CA SER A 30 2.83 38.08 -27.83
C SER A 30 1.93 36.95 -28.28
N ASN A 31 2.50 35.90 -28.85
CA ASN A 31 1.77 34.70 -29.16
C ASN A 31 1.45 33.95 -27.83
N SER A 32 0.17 33.65 -27.64
CA SER A 32 -0.29 32.86 -26.51
C SER A 32 -0.80 31.49 -26.98
N TYR A 33 -0.58 30.47 -26.15
CA TYR A 33 -0.95 29.08 -26.41
C TYR A 33 -1.61 28.45 -25.18
N THR A 34 -2.39 27.41 -25.39
CA THR A 34 -3.01 26.63 -24.31
C THR A 34 -2.10 25.49 -23.92
N VAL A 35 -1.79 25.39 -22.64
CA VAL A 35 -1.17 24.21 -22.03
C VAL A 35 -2.25 23.40 -21.38
N THR A 36 -2.34 22.13 -21.72
CA THR A 36 -3.21 21.13 -21.06
C THR A 36 -2.39 20.30 -20.10
N PHE A 37 -2.95 19.98 -18.94
CA PHE A 37 -2.31 19.18 -17.90
C PHE A 37 -2.91 17.77 -17.88
N ASP A 38 -2.14 16.79 -18.32
CA ASP A 38 -2.49 15.36 -18.20
C ASP A 38 -1.92 14.81 -16.91
N ALA A 39 -2.80 14.44 -15.99
CA ALA A 39 -2.41 13.91 -14.69
C ALA A 39 -1.91 12.46 -14.71
N ASP A 40 -1.83 11.80 -15.85
CA ASP A 40 -1.33 10.44 -16.05
C ASP A 40 -1.84 9.46 -14.98
N GLY A 41 -3.15 9.24 -14.95
CA GLY A 41 -3.82 8.37 -13.96
C GLY A 41 -4.03 9.00 -12.58
N GLY A 42 -3.64 10.27 -12.39
CA GLY A 42 -4.00 11.09 -11.23
C GLY A 42 -5.21 11.98 -11.47
N THR A 43 -5.40 12.95 -10.59
CA THR A 43 -6.45 13.97 -10.68
C THR A 43 -5.82 15.36 -10.50
N VAL A 44 -6.20 16.30 -11.36
CA VAL A 44 -5.77 17.70 -11.28
C VAL A 44 -6.99 18.62 -11.32
N ASN A 45 -7.01 19.65 -10.47
CA ASN A 45 -8.15 20.56 -10.38
C ASN A 45 -8.20 21.59 -11.51
N THR A 46 -7.06 21.90 -12.11
CA THR A 46 -6.93 22.84 -13.24
C THR A 46 -6.40 22.08 -14.45
N ASN A 47 -7.21 21.89 -15.46
CA ASN A 47 -6.87 21.06 -16.63
C ASN A 47 -6.06 21.80 -17.68
N SER A 48 -6.07 23.14 -17.69
CA SER A 48 -5.33 23.93 -18.68
C SER A 48 -5.06 25.35 -18.20
N LYS A 49 -4.11 26.01 -18.83
CA LYS A 49 -3.84 27.45 -18.68
C LYS A 49 -3.31 28.04 -19.96
N THR A 50 -3.48 29.34 -20.12
CA THR A 50 -2.85 30.12 -21.22
C THR A 50 -1.44 30.52 -20.83
N VAL A 51 -0.50 30.31 -21.72
CA VAL A 51 0.93 30.72 -21.59
C VAL A 51 1.36 31.57 -22.76
N ILE A 52 2.40 32.39 -22.56
CA ILE A 52 2.96 33.26 -23.59
C ILE A 52 4.31 32.70 -24.01
N PHE A 53 4.51 32.51 -25.32
CA PHE A 53 5.78 32.06 -25.88
C PHE A 53 6.96 32.92 -25.42
N GLY A 54 8.03 32.29 -24.97
CA GLY A 54 9.23 32.94 -24.43
C GLY A 54 9.15 33.33 -22.96
N ASN A 55 7.95 33.42 -22.36
CA ASN A 55 7.79 33.72 -20.94
C ASN A 55 7.88 32.42 -20.08
N ALA A 56 8.03 32.59 -18.78
CA ALA A 56 7.95 31.44 -17.84
C ALA A 56 6.53 30.85 -17.81
N TYR A 57 6.44 29.55 -17.58
CA TYR A 57 5.15 28.86 -17.35
C TYR A 57 4.40 29.45 -16.14
N GLY A 58 5.12 29.93 -15.11
CA GLY A 58 4.53 30.40 -13.86
C GLY A 58 3.96 29.27 -13.04
N GLU A 59 2.99 29.54 -12.15
CA GLU A 59 2.39 28.53 -11.30
C GLU A 59 1.80 27.38 -12.11
N LEU A 60 2.14 26.17 -11.70
CA LEU A 60 1.65 24.91 -12.25
C LEU A 60 0.77 24.21 -11.20
N PRO A 61 -0.34 23.58 -11.58
CA PRO A 61 -1.19 22.88 -10.63
C PRO A 61 -0.46 21.68 -10.05
N THR A 62 -0.83 21.29 -8.82
CA THR A 62 -0.34 20.07 -8.19
C THR A 62 -1.41 19.00 -8.30
N PRO A 63 -1.18 17.94 -9.08
CA PRO A 63 -2.09 16.81 -9.18
C PRO A 63 -1.94 15.87 -7.99
N THR A 64 -2.90 14.97 -7.80
CA THR A 64 -2.86 13.90 -6.78
C THR A 64 -3.08 12.56 -7.43
N ARG A 65 -2.35 11.53 -6.97
CA ARG A 65 -2.52 10.14 -7.37
C ARG A 65 -2.29 9.24 -6.15
N ASN A 66 -3.29 8.43 -5.84
CA ASN A 66 -3.22 7.57 -4.66
C ASN A 66 -2.07 6.55 -4.76
N GLY A 67 -1.27 6.43 -3.70
CA GLY A 67 -0.10 5.56 -3.64
C GLY A 67 1.14 6.10 -4.36
N TYR A 68 1.12 7.34 -4.87
CA TYR A 68 2.23 7.97 -5.56
C TYR A 68 2.53 9.38 -5.05
N THR A 69 3.78 9.77 -5.15
CA THR A 69 4.25 11.14 -4.94
C THR A 69 4.47 11.82 -6.29
N PHE A 70 3.94 13.04 -6.45
CA PHE A 70 4.11 13.82 -7.66
C PHE A 70 5.58 14.22 -7.85
N ALA A 71 6.16 13.86 -9.00
CA ALA A 71 7.56 14.15 -9.34
C ALA A 71 7.75 15.40 -10.19
N GLY A 72 6.66 15.95 -10.75
CA GLY A 72 6.72 17.15 -11.57
C GLY A 72 5.93 17.01 -12.87
N TRP A 73 5.86 18.10 -13.63
CA TRP A 73 5.31 18.16 -14.99
C TRP A 73 6.42 17.99 -16.02
N TRP A 74 6.14 17.25 -17.09
CA TRP A 74 7.11 16.88 -18.13
C TRP A 74 6.51 17.08 -19.52
N THR A 75 7.36 17.26 -20.53
CA THR A 75 6.92 17.47 -21.92
C THR A 75 6.49 16.19 -22.64
N ALA A 76 6.72 15.01 -22.05
CA ALA A 76 6.32 13.71 -22.59
C ALA A 76 6.02 12.71 -21.45
N VAL A 77 5.25 11.65 -21.74
CA VAL A 77 4.79 10.65 -20.75
C VAL A 77 5.95 9.88 -20.09
N ASP A 78 6.91 9.40 -20.90
CA ASP A 78 7.97 8.52 -20.39
C ASP A 78 9.36 9.17 -20.40
N SER A 79 9.44 10.43 -20.89
CA SER A 79 10.72 11.12 -21.12
C SER A 79 10.51 12.63 -21.19
N GLY A 80 11.39 13.36 -21.87
CA GLY A 80 11.24 14.78 -22.12
C GLY A 80 11.93 15.67 -21.09
N GLU A 81 11.57 16.95 -21.11
CA GLU A 81 12.12 17.99 -20.22
C GLU A 81 11.16 18.24 -19.06
N GLN A 82 11.68 18.29 -17.85
CA GLN A 82 10.89 18.68 -16.68
C GLN A 82 10.59 20.17 -16.73
N ILE A 83 9.34 20.54 -16.55
CA ILE A 83 8.85 21.90 -16.54
C ILE A 83 8.61 22.38 -15.10
N SER A 84 9.20 23.49 -14.77
CA SER A 84 9.05 24.17 -13.49
C SER A 84 8.39 25.55 -13.66
N PHE A 85 8.11 26.23 -12.55
CA PHE A 85 7.63 27.60 -12.52
C PHE A 85 8.45 28.55 -13.41
N ASN A 86 9.79 28.41 -13.42
CA ASN A 86 10.70 29.28 -14.13
C ASN A 86 11.05 28.82 -15.56
N SER A 87 10.58 27.64 -15.98
CA SER A 87 10.84 27.15 -17.34
C SER A 87 10.20 28.04 -18.37
N ALA A 88 10.96 28.42 -19.40
CA ALA A 88 10.44 29.24 -20.52
C ALA A 88 9.55 28.38 -21.43
N VAL A 89 8.47 28.96 -21.93
CA VAL A 89 7.59 28.35 -22.92
C VAL A 89 8.32 28.35 -24.29
N LYS A 90 8.80 27.20 -24.71
CA LYS A 90 9.56 26.97 -25.94
C LYS A 90 8.71 26.43 -27.10
N THR A 91 7.50 25.95 -26.82
CA THR A 91 6.60 25.37 -27.82
C THR A 91 5.67 26.44 -28.37
N ALA A 92 5.75 26.67 -29.66
CA ALA A 92 4.95 27.69 -30.39
C ALA A 92 3.63 27.09 -30.93
N SER A 93 2.94 26.33 -30.06
CA SER A 93 1.61 25.75 -30.32
C SER A 93 0.96 25.34 -28.98
N ASP A 94 -0.32 25.03 -29.02
CA ASP A 94 -0.99 24.34 -27.92
C ASP A 94 -0.27 23.01 -27.66
N HIS A 95 -0.07 22.67 -26.36
CA HIS A 95 0.69 21.48 -26.00
C HIS A 95 0.25 20.90 -24.64
N VAL A 96 0.72 19.68 -24.36
CA VAL A 96 0.37 18.95 -23.14
C VAL A 96 1.60 18.82 -22.24
N LEU A 97 1.40 18.97 -20.94
CA LEU A 97 2.35 18.56 -19.92
C LEU A 97 1.81 17.36 -19.17
N TYR A 98 2.66 16.37 -18.94
CA TYR A 98 2.34 15.10 -18.31
C TYR A 98 2.87 15.04 -16.90
N ALA A 99 2.05 14.61 -15.97
CA ALA A 99 2.48 14.36 -14.60
C ALA A 99 3.36 13.13 -14.53
N HIS A 100 4.54 13.23 -13.93
CA HIS A 100 5.36 12.08 -13.57
C HIS A 100 5.18 11.75 -12.09
N TRP A 101 5.27 10.45 -11.76
CA TRP A 101 4.95 9.91 -10.46
C TRP A 101 6.04 8.97 -9.93
N VAL A 102 6.29 9.04 -8.64
CA VAL A 102 7.12 8.07 -7.91
C VAL A 102 6.21 7.23 -7.03
N LEU A 103 6.26 5.91 -7.15
CA LEU A 103 5.52 5.00 -6.29
C LEU A 103 5.99 5.16 -4.84
N ASN A 104 5.06 5.34 -3.89
CA ASN A 104 5.38 5.51 -2.48
C ASN A 104 5.99 4.23 -1.91
N SER A 105 6.98 4.37 -1.05
CA SER A 105 7.56 3.22 -0.34
C SER A 105 6.58 2.67 0.69
N VAL A 106 6.59 1.35 0.86
CA VAL A 106 5.81 0.64 1.87
C VAL A 106 6.75 0.02 2.88
N SER A 107 6.51 0.27 4.16
CA SER A 107 7.26 -0.33 5.25
C SER A 107 6.46 -1.45 5.91
N VAL A 108 7.08 -2.61 6.08
CA VAL A 108 6.54 -3.71 6.87
C VAL A 108 7.33 -3.85 8.18
N SER A 109 6.63 -3.82 9.31
CA SER A 109 7.20 -4.06 10.64
C SER A 109 6.60 -5.34 11.23
N TYR A 110 7.40 -6.09 11.96
CA TYR A 110 6.96 -7.35 12.55
C TYR A 110 7.73 -7.72 13.79
N GLN A 111 7.10 -8.47 14.65
CA GLN A 111 7.70 -9.02 15.88
C GLN A 111 7.23 -10.46 16.10
N THR A 112 8.03 -11.23 16.82
CA THR A 112 7.78 -12.63 17.12
C THR A 112 7.74 -12.87 18.62
N HIS A 113 6.86 -13.74 19.06
CA HIS A 113 6.89 -14.35 20.38
C HIS A 113 7.71 -15.62 20.33
N VAL A 114 8.78 -15.68 21.11
CA VAL A 114 9.72 -16.81 21.15
C VAL A 114 9.58 -17.49 22.51
N ALA A 115 9.51 -18.81 22.50
CA ALA A 115 9.45 -19.60 23.75
C ALA A 115 10.62 -19.25 24.69
N ASN A 116 10.32 -19.10 25.96
CA ASN A 116 11.25 -18.71 27.04
C ASN A 116 11.85 -17.29 26.95
N ILE A 117 11.45 -16.49 25.93
CA ILE A 117 11.88 -15.08 25.76
C ILE A 117 10.66 -14.15 25.83
N GLY A 118 9.53 -14.54 25.24
CA GLY A 118 8.37 -13.68 25.07
C GLY A 118 8.41 -12.87 23.76
N TRP A 119 7.66 -11.76 23.72
CA TRP A 119 7.65 -10.85 22.59
C TRP A 119 9.00 -10.13 22.47
N GLN A 120 9.62 -10.28 21.31
CA GLN A 120 10.84 -9.55 20.97
C GLN A 120 10.53 -8.13 20.48
N ASN A 121 11.54 -7.29 20.42
CA ASN A 121 11.43 -5.98 19.80
C ASN A 121 11.04 -6.12 18.32
N GLY A 122 10.20 -5.19 17.83
CA GLY A 122 9.82 -5.14 16.43
C GLY A 122 11.02 -4.83 15.53
N VAL A 123 11.04 -5.45 14.38
CA VAL A 123 12.00 -5.21 13.28
C VAL A 123 11.25 -4.84 12.01
N SER A 124 11.95 -4.38 10.96
CA SER A 124 11.31 -3.92 9.72
C SER A 124 12.09 -4.34 8.48
N ASN A 125 11.39 -4.39 7.34
CA ASN A 125 11.95 -4.39 5.99
C ASN A 125 13.10 -5.40 5.79
N GLY A 126 12.87 -6.67 6.07
CA GLY A 126 13.82 -7.76 5.84
C GLY A 126 14.75 -8.06 7.01
N ALA A 127 14.75 -7.28 8.09
CA ALA A 127 15.49 -7.63 9.29
C ALA A 127 14.94 -8.92 9.91
N MET A 128 15.79 -9.73 10.52
CA MET A 128 15.39 -11.00 11.12
C MET A 128 14.61 -10.79 12.43
N ALA A 129 13.43 -11.40 12.56
CA ALA A 129 12.72 -11.57 13.83
C ALA A 129 12.77 -13.04 14.24
N GLY A 130 12.98 -13.31 15.51
CA GLY A 130 13.16 -14.65 16.05
C GLY A 130 14.61 -14.95 16.43
N THR A 131 14.98 -16.22 16.46
CA THR A 131 16.32 -16.70 16.84
C THR A 131 16.80 -17.77 15.87
N VAL A 132 18.09 -17.80 15.59
CA VAL A 132 18.73 -18.85 14.78
C VAL A 132 19.80 -19.53 15.61
N GLY A 133 19.89 -20.87 15.52
CA GLY A 133 20.89 -21.67 16.22
C GLY A 133 20.67 -21.86 17.73
N ARG A 134 19.55 -21.34 18.27
CA ARG A 134 19.22 -21.47 19.70
C ARG A 134 18.21 -22.58 20.02
N GLY A 135 17.64 -23.18 18.99
CA GLY A 135 16.63 -24.24 19.16
C GLY A 135 15.31 -23.78 19.81
N LEU A 136 15.05 -22.47 19.80
CA LEU A 136 13.84 -21.89 20.38
C LEU A 136 12.74 -21.73 19.32
N GLN A 137 11.51 -22.05 19.73
CA GLN A 137 10.35 -22.03 18.84
C GLN A 137 9.70 -20.65 18.76
N LEU A 138 9.23 -20.28 17.58
CA LEU A 138 8.24 -19.21 17.42
C LEU A 138 6.87 -19.74 17.82
N GLU A 139 6.15 -18.97 18.63
CA GLU A 139 4.82 -19.31 19.11
C GLU A 139 3.74 -18.42 18.52
N ALA A 140 4.07 -17.15 18.27
CA ALA A 140 3.17 -16.17 17.65
C ALA A 140 3.93 -15.10 16.89
N ILE A 141 3.23 -14.41 16.00
CA ILE A 141 3.73 -13.26 15.21
C ILE A 141 2.71 -12.14 15.22
N LYS A 142 3.21 -10.91 15.05
CA LYS A 142 2.42 -9.71 14.73
C LYS A 142 3.10 -9.02 13.55
N ILE A 143 2.33 -8.64 12.54
CA ILE A 143 2.84 -8.01 11.32
C ILE A 143 1.99 -6.80 11.01
N ASN A 144 2.64 -5.67 10.71
CA ASN A 144 1.98 -4.43 10.38
C ASN A 144 2.62 -3.79 9.14
N VAL A 145 1.81 -3.34 8.21
CA VAL A 145 2.23 -2.57 7.04
C VAL A 145 1.87 -1.10 7.28
N LYS A 146 2.83 -0.21 7.03
CA LYS A 146 2.65 1.23 7.14
C LYS A 146 3.04 1.91 5.84
N SER A 147 2.12 2.70 5.29
CA SER A 147 2.28 3.46 4.06
C SER A 147 1.26 4.60 4.00
N ASP A 148 1.51 5.60 3.13
CA ASP A 148 0.51 6.59 2.73
C ASP A 148 -0.44 6.05 1.64
N ALA A 149 -0.14 4.88 1.05
CA ALA A 149 -1.04 4.15 0.16
C ALA A 149 -2.11 3.39 0.97
N ASP A 150 -3.24 3.09 0.31
CA ASP A 150 -4.29 2.24 0.88
C ASP A 150 -3.86 0.77 0.79
N ILE A 151 -3.07 0.34 1.78
CA ILE A 151 -2.46 -0.98 1.84
C ILE A 151 -2.41 -1.49 3.28
N GLY A 152 -2.66 -2.76 3.45
CA GLY A 152 -2.55 -3.50 4.70
C GLY A 152 -2.00 -4.89 4.46
N VAL A 153 -1.95 -5.71 5.51
CA VAL A 153 -1.54 -7.11 5.42
C VAL A 153 -2.54 -8.02 6.13
N ILE A 154 -2.86 -9.12 5.48
CA ILE A 154 -3.57 -10.27 6.05
C ILE A 154 -2.59 -11.43 6.16
N TYR A 155 -2.64 -12.16 7.25
CA TYR A 155 -1.76 -13.29 7.50
C TYR A 155 -2.40 -14.35 8.37
N THR A 156 -1.90 -15.57 8.24
CA THR A 156 -2.28 -16.72 9.06
C THR A 156 -1.06 -17.58 9.37
N THR A 157 -1.14 -18.33 10.46
CA THR A 157 -0.10 -19.29 10.87
C THR A 157 -0.66 -20.70 10.98
N HIS A 158 0.15 -21.69 10.59
CA HIS A 158 -0.07 -23.09 10.92
C HIS A 158 0.60 -23.38 12.25
N VAL A 159 -0.18 -23.82 13.23
CA VAL A 159 0.28 -24.08 14.59
C VAL A 159 0.21 -25.57 14.86
N LYS A 160 1.22 -26.11 15.54
CA LYS A 160 1.30 -27.53 15.92
C LYS A 160 0.03 -27.99 16.61
N ASN A 161 -0.55 -29.07 16.10
CA ASN A 161 -1.75 -29.72 16.55
C ASN A 161 -3.07 -28.93 16.36
N ASP A 162 -3.01 -27.67 15.96
CA ASP A 162 -4.20 -26.84 15.71
C ASP A 162 -4.46 -26.66 14.20
N GLY A 163 -3.40 -26.81 13.37
CA GLY A 163 -3.48 -26.52 11.94
C GLY A 163 -3.44 -25.03 11.61
N TRP A 164 -4.03 -24.66 10.49
CA TRP A 164 -4.12 -23.26 10.07
C TRP A 164 -5.14 -22.51 10.92
N HIS A 165 -4.69 -21.41 11.52
CA HIS A 165 -5.55 -20.51 12.28
C HIS A 165 -6.38 -19.62 11.34
N GLY A 166 -7.36 -18.90 11.89
CA GLY A 166 -8.05 -17.84 11.18
C GLY A 166 -7.11 -16.70 10.80
N ASN A 167 -7.56 -15.87 9.86
CA ASN A 167 -6.81 -14.72 9.41
C ASN A 167 -6.63 -13.68 10.51
N SER A 168 -5.44 -13.09 10.56
CA SER A 168 -5.09 -11.93 11.36
C SER A 168 -4.75 -10.75 10.44
N PHE A 169 -4.97 -9.53 10.91
CA PHE A 169 -4.77 -8.30 10.14
C PHE A 169 -3.79 -7.39 10.84
N ASN A 170 -3.28 -6.40 10.13
CA ASN A 170 -2.35 -5.37 10.62
C ASN A 170 -2.21 -5.30 12.16
N GLY A 171 -1.12 -5.82 12.70
CA GLY A 171 -0.78 -5.76 14.11
C GLY A 171 -1.47 -6.78 15.02
N GLU A 172 -2.46 -7.54 14.54
CA GLU A 172 -3.09 -8.60 15.32
C GLU A 172 -2.14 -9.78 15.55
N GLN A 173 -2.36 -10.53 16.61
CA GLN A 173 -1.60 -11.75 16.86
C GLN A 173 -2.10 -12.91 16.01
N SER A 174 -1.18 -13.61 15.34
CA SER A 174 -1.41 -14.94 14.78
C SER A 174 -0.51 -15.97 15.48
N GLY A 175 -1.04 -17.14 15.79
CA GLY A 175 -0.36 -18.13 16.64
C GLY A 175 -0.83 -18.05 18.09
N THR A 176 -0.13 -18.76 18.99
CA THR A 176 -0.50 -18.88 20.41
C THR A 176 0.63 -18.39 21.32
N THR A 177 0.29 -17.96 22.54
CA THR A 177 1.27 -17.62 23.58
C THR A 177 0.97 -18.41 24.84
N GLY A 178 2.02 -18.88 25.55
CA GLY A 178 1.87 -19.60 26.81
C GLY A 178 1.25 -21.01 26.72
N GLN A 179 1.10 -21.56 25.50
CA GLN A 179 0.52 -22.88 25.26
C GLN A 179 1.55 -23.95 24.85
N ASN A 180 2.82 -23.56 24.74
CA ASN A 180 3.91 -24.42 24.27
C ASN A 180 3.61 -25.06 22.90
N LYS A 181 2.91 -24.34 22.04
CA LYS A 181 2.62 -24.69 20.66
C LYS A 181 3.40 -23.79 19.72
N HIS A 182 4.14 -24.39 18.81
CA HIS A 182 4.96 -23.66 17.87
C HIS A 182 4.26 -23.43 16.53
N VAL A 183 4.64 -22.34 15.88
CA VAL A 183 4.29 -22.07 14.49
C VAL A 183 5.14 -22.99 13.60
N GLU A 184 4.53 -23.63 12.61
CA GLU A 184 5.15 -24.51 11.63
C GLU A 184 5.22 -23.88 10.23
N ALA A 185 4.24 -23.03 9.89
CA ALA A 185 4.19 -22.31 8.63
C ALA A 185 3.37 -21.02 8.76
N LEU A 186 3.50 -20.17 7.76
CA LEU A 186 2.71 -18.93 7.67
C LEU A 186 2.40 -18.59 6.21
N MET A 187 1.38 -17.76 6.00
CA MET A 187 1.03 -17.13 4.74
C MET A 187 0.74 -15.67 4.98
N LEU A 188 1.20 -14.81 4.06
CA LEU A 188 0.97 -13.37 4.09
C LEU A 188 0.50 -12.87 2.73
N LYS A 189 -0.45 -11.95 2.71
CA LYS A 189 -0.90 -11.26 1.50
C LYS A 189 -1.20 -9.79 1.79
N LEU A 190 -0.86 -8.93 0.88
CA LEU A 190 -1.25 -7.52 0.96
C LEU A 190 -2.74 -7.35 0.67
N THR A 191 -3.36 -6.35 1.31
CA THR A 191 -4.76 -5.97 1.17
C THR A 191 -4.87 -4.46 0.93
N GLY A 192 -6.06 -3.97 0.57
CA GLY A 192 -6.29 -2.58 0.21
C GLY A 192 -6.27 -2.38 -1.31
N LYS A 193 -6.76 -1.23 -1.77
CA LYS A 193 -6.91 -0.95 -3.22
C LYS A 193 -5.59 -0.71 -3.95
N ASP A 194 -4.51 -0.44 -3.22
CA ASP A 194 -3.18 -0.24 -3.78
C ASP A 194 -2.29 -1.49 -3.66
N ALA A 195 -2.82 -2.61 -3.13
CA ALA A 195 -2.07 -3.84 -2.90
C ALA A 195 -1.50 -4.46 -4.18
N ASP A 196 -2.15 -4.25 -5.32
CA ASP A 196 -1.73 -4.75 -6.62
C ASP A 196 -0.48 -4.05 -7.19
N LYS A 197 -0.10 -2.89 -6.61
CA LYS A 197 1.11 -2.13 -6.97
C LYS A 197 2.38 -2.66 -6.30
N TYR A 198 2.25 -3.61 -5.37
CA TYR A 198 3.34 -4.13 -4.55
C TYR A 198 3.34 -5.65 -4.51
N ASP A 199 4.49 -6.19 -4.14
CA ASP A 199 4.69 -7.61 -3.81
C ASP A 199 5.20 -7.73 -2.37
N ILE A 200 4.66 -8.69 -1.60
CA ILE A 200 5.18 -9.04 -0.28
C ILE A 200 5.93 -10.37 -0.38
N TYR A 201 7.21 -10.35 -0.02
CA TYR A 201 8.08 -11.51 0.07
C TYR A 201 8.36 -11.85 1.53
N TYR A 202 8.38 -13.13 1.86
CA TYR A 202 8.70 -13.59 3.19
C TYR A 202 9.35 -14.96 3.15
N ARG A 203 10.24 -15.21 4.11
CA ARG A 203 10.88 -16.52 4.31
C ARG A 203 11.02 -16.84 5.78
N VAL A 204 11.24 -18.10 6.08
CA VAL A 204 11.34 -18.59 7.44
C VAL A 204 12.58 -19.47 7.62
N HIS A 205 13.10 -19.48 8.85
CA HIS A 205 14.06 -20.48 9.32
C HIS A 205 13.27 -21.59 10.01
N ALA A 206 13.34 -22.79 9.47
CA ALA A 206 12.65 -23.96 9.98
C ALA A 206 13.62 -24.99 10.57
N GLN A 207 13.24 -25.62 11.65
CA GLN A 207 13.99 -26.73 12.25
C GLN A 207 14.36 -27.78 11.21
N ASN A 208 15.59 -28.26 11.22
CA ASN A 208 16.18 -29.26 10.31
C ASN A 208 16.37 -28.81 8.84
N TYR A 209 15.80 -27.68 8.43
CA TYR A 209 15.90 -27.17 7.05
C TYR A 209 16.71 -25.88 6.95
N GLY A 210 16.86 -25.12 8.05
CA GLY A 210 17.45 -23.80 7.98
C GLY A 210 16.54 -22.79 7.25
N TRP A 211 17.11 -21.80 6.59
CA TRP A 211 16.37 -20.82 5.80
C TRP A 211 15.78 -21.46 4.54
N LEU A 212 14.47 -21.41 4.43
CA LEU A 212 13.74 -21.79 3.22
C LEU A 212 13.78 -20.68 2.16
N ALA A 213 13.37 -21.00 0.94
CA ALA A 213 13.23 -20.00 -0.13
C ALA A 213 12.17 -18.95 0.22
N TRP A 214 12.17 -17.85 -0.53
CA TRP A 214 11.15 -16.82 -0.41
C TRP A 214 9.81 -17.30 -0.95
N ALA A 215 8.76 -17.11 -0.15
CA ALA A 215 7.36 -17.17 -0.58
C ALA A 215 6.89 -15.76 -0.95
N LYS A 216 5.80 -15.67 -1.71
CA LYS A 216 5.27 -14.43 -2.26
C LYS A 216 3.74 -14.41 -2.20
N ASN A 217 3.15 -13.28 -1.83
CA ASN A 217 1.75 -12.93 -2.07
C ASN A 217 0.70 -14.00 -1.71
N GLY A 218 0.81 -14.61 -0.54
CA GLY A 218 -0.13 -15.62 -0.05
C GLY A 218 0.32 -17.06 -0.25
N GLU A 219 1.49 -17.30 -0.84
CA GLU A 219 2.10 -18.63 -0.83
C GLU A 219 2.46 -19.05 0.59
N ALA A 220 2.45 -20.35 0.89
CA ALA A 220 2.87 -20.83 2.19
C ALA A 220 4.40 -20.79 2.34
N ALA A 221 4.89 -20.43 3.53
CA ALA A 221 6.30 -20.51 3.92
C ALA A 221 6.42 -21.33 5.21
N GLY A 222 7.28 -22.35 5.24
CA GLY A 222 7.48 -23.21 6.40
C GLY A 222 7.29 -24.68 6.12
N THR A 223 6.83 -25.41 7.13
CA THR A 223 6.59 -26.86 7.04
C THR A 223 5.20 -27.21 7.53
N SER A 224 4.63 -28.31 7.08
CA SER A 224 3.45 -28.89 7.72
C SER A 224 3.48 -30.41 7.76
N GLY A 225 2.91 -31.00 8.80
CA GLY A 225 2.86 -32.43 9.03
C GLY A 225 4.18 -33.05 9.49
N TYR A 226 5.22 -32.26 9.78
CA TYR A 226 6.51 -32.69 10.30
C TYR A 226 6.71 -32.38 11.78
N ALA A 227 5.85 -31.55 12.36
CA ALA A 227 6.01 -30.97 13.69
C ALA A 227 7.36 -30.21 13.86
N TYR A 228 7.85 -29.58 12.80
CA TYR A 228 9.07 -28.78 12.83
C TYR A 228 8.73 -27.31 13.08
N ARG A 229 9.31 -26.77 14.15
CA ARG A 229 9.08 -25.37 14.55
C ARG A 229 9.72 -24.39 13.58
N LEU A 230 9.12 -23.25 13.43
CA LEU A 230 9.83 -22.06 12.93
C LEU A 230 10.67 -21.46 14.05
N GLU A 231 11.80 -20.87 13.69
CA GLU A 231 12.76 -20.24 14.60
C GLU A 231 12.97 -18.77 14.32
N ALA A 232 12.85 -18.33 13.04
CA ALA A 232 12.96 -16.95 12.62
C ALA A 232 12.17 -16.68 11.34
N ILE A 233 11.88 -15.39 11.09
CA ILE A 233 11.22 -14.90 9.88
C ILE A 233 11.90 -13.64 9.34
N GLN A 234 11.77 -13.41 8.03
CA GLN A 234 12.10 -12.17 7.34
C GLN A 234 10.97 -11.81 6.38
N ILE A 235 10.59 -10.54 6.32
CA ILE A 235 9.49 -10.03 5.49
C ILE A 235 9.91 -8.72 4.82
N VAL A 236 9.62 -8.58 3.51
CA VAL A 236 9.90 -7.38 2.71
C VAL A 236 8.71 -7.08 1.81
N VAL A 237 8.41 -5.80 1.62
CA VAL A 237 7.48 -5.31 0.58
C VAL A 237 8.30 -4.56 -0.46
N THR A 238 8.04 -4.85 -1.73
CA THR A 238 8.71 -4.23 -2.89
C THR A 238 7.67 -3.67 -3.86
N ALA A 239 8.11 -2.89 -4.84
CA ALA A 239 7.24 -2.55 -5.97
C ALA A 239 6.85 -3.82 -6.73
N LYS A 240 5.69 -3.77 -7.41
CA LYS A 240 5.17 -4.89 -8.19
C LYS A 240 6.14 -5.30 -9.29
N GLY A 241 6.45 -6.58 -9.35
CA GLY A 241 7.36 -7.14 -10.36
C GLY A 241 8.83 -7.11 -10.00
N ASP A 242 9.22 -6.41 -8.93
CA ASP A 242 10.59 -6.51 -8.43
C ASP A 242 10.91 -7.95 -8.03
N MET A 243 12.16 -8.35 -8.23
CA MET A 243 12.61 -9.69 -7.84
C MET A 243 12.61 -9.84 -6.33
N ALA A 244 12.45 -11.09 -5.86
CA ALA A 244 12.68 -11.43 -4.47
C ALA A 244 14.06 -10.90 -4.04
N PRO A 245 14.19 -10.42 -2.79
CA PRO A 245 15.46 -9.89 -2.31
C PRO A 245 16.57 -10.94 -2.48
N THR A 246 17.48 -10.70 -3.42
CA THR A 246 18.67 -11.53 -3.64
C THR A 246 19.77 -11.18 -2.66
N VAL A 247 19.70 -9.99 -2.07
CA VAL A 247 20.69 -9.44 -1.15
C VAL A 247 20.21 -9.63 0.29
N PHE A 248 20.88 -10.33 0.94
CA PHE A 248 21.18 -10.71 2.30
C PHE A 248 20.84 -9.67 3.39
N TYR A 249 19.60 -9.59 3.77
CA TYR A 249 19.28 -8.98 5.05
C TYR A 249 19.86 -9.90 6.16
N GLY A 250 21.02 -9.52 6.67
CA GLY A 250 21.70 -10.26 7.73
C GLY A 250 22.62 -11.42 7.30
N GLY A 251 22.98 -11.52 6.02
CA GLY A 251 23.99 -12.48 5.55
C GLY A 251 23.52 -13.94 5.41
N TYR A 252 22.20 -14.21 5.51
CA TYR A 252 21.68 -15.58 5.45
C TYR A 252 21.27 -15.96 4.03
N THR A 253 21.81 -17.05 3.50
CA THR A 253 21.38 -17.69 2.25
C THR A 253 20.22 -18.65 2.51
N SER A 254 19.34 -18.87 1.50
CA SER A 254 18.36 -19.95 1.58
C SER A 254 19.06 -21.31 1.47
N ASN A 255 18.78 -22.19 2.40
CA ASN A 255 19.31 -23.55 2.42
C ASN A 255 18.47 -24.54 1.60
N ASN A 256 17.28 -24.12 1.12
CA ASN A 256 16.35 -24.93 0.38
C ASN A 256 15.74 -24.14 -0.78
N ALA A 257 15.51 -24.82 -1.91
CA ALA A 257 14.88 -24.22 -3.09
C ALA A 257 13.37 -24.03 -2.95
N LYS A 258 12.74 -24.62 -1.91
CA LYS A 258 11.31 -24.51 -1.63
C LYS A 258 11.04 -23.58 -0.47
N ALA A 259 9.99 -22.75 -0.60
CA ALA A 259 9.48 -21.92 0.50
C ALA A 259 8.62 -22.75 1.48
N TYR A 260 7.95 -23.78 1.00
CA TYR A 260 7.05 -24.62 1.79
C TYR A 260 7.29 -26.10 1.54
N ILE A 261 7.32 -26.89 2.63
CA ILE A 261 7.56 -28.33 2.62
C ILE A 261 6.44 -28.99 3.43
N SER A 262 5.58 -29.74 2.76
CA SER A 262 4.43 -30.42 3.36
C SER A 262 4.46 -31.93 3.11
N LYS A 263 3.95 -32.69 4.07
CA LYS A 263 3.64 -34.13 3.88
C LYS A 263 2.36 -34.35 3.08
N THR A 264 1.48 -33.35 3.01
CA THR A 264 0.23 -33.40 2.25
C THR A 264 0.34 -32.55 1.00
N SER A 265 -0.36 -32.93 -0.06
CA SER A 265 -0.38 -32.18 -1.31
C SER A 265 -1.28 -30.93 -1.29
N THR A 266 -2.06 -30.75 -0.23
CA THR A 266 -3.00 -29.62 -0.11
C THR A 266 -2.25 -28.39 0.40
N VAL A 267 -2.16 -27.36 -0.43
CA VAL A 267 -1.66 -26.03 -0.04
C VAL A 267 -2.87 -25.17 0.28
N PRO A 268 -2.93 -24.57 1.47
CA PRO A 268 -4.04 -23.68 1.81
C PRO A 268 -3.94 -22.37 1.02
N ILE A 269 -5.08 -21.70 0.88
CA ILE A 269 -5.18 -20.39 0.23
C ILE A 269 -5.65 -19.37 1.27
N ILE A 270 -4.96 -18.22 1.36
CA ILE A 270 -5.48 -17.09 2.12
C ILE A 270 -6.75 -16.58 1.43
N ASN A 271 -7.86 -16.67 2.13
CA ASN A 271 -9.11 -16.07 1.68
C ASN A 271 -9.08 -14.56 1.96
N THR A 272 -9.07 -13.76 0.90
CA THR A 272 -9.10 -12.29 0.97
C THR A 272 -10.48 -11.72 0.62
N ASN A 273 -11.49 -12.56 0.45
CA ASN A 273 -12.85 -12.07 0.26
C ASN A 273 -13.30 -11.31 1.50
N ALA A 274 -13.99 -10.18 1.29
CA ALA A 274 -14.57 -9.43 2.39
C ALA A 274 -15.48 -10.33 3.21
N SER A 275 -15.25 -10.38 4.51
CA SER A 275 -16.09 -11.09 5.47
C SER A 275 -16.46 -10.18 6.62
N VAL A 276 -17.64 -10.37 7.17
CA VAL A 276 -18.03 -9.77 8.44
C VAL A 276 -17.63 -10.74 9.53
N ARG A 277 -16.66 -10.35 10.36
CA ARG A 277 -16.25 -11.09 11.54
C ARG A 277 -16.88 -10.47 12.77
N TYR A 278 -17.42 -11.28 13.63
CA TYR A 278 -18.06 -10.80 14.86
C TYR A 278 -17.89 -11.78 16.02
N GLN A 279 -18.01 -11.22 17.22
CA GLN A 279 -17.76 -11.85 18.50
C GLN A 279 -18.80 -11.36 19.50
N SER A 280 -19.35 -12.25 20.30
CA SER A 280 -20.35 -11.95 21.33
C SER A 280 -19.77 -12.09 22.73
N HIS A 281 -20.08 -11.17 23.62
CA HIS A 281 -19.95 -11.34 25.05
C HIS A 281 -21.30 -11.80 25.62
N VAL A 282 -21.30 -12.97 26.24
CA VAL A 282 -22.52 -13.58 26.78
C VAL A 282 -22.42 -13.65 28.31
N SER A 283 -23.52 -13.31 28.98
CA SER A 283 -23.64 -13.32 30.44
C SER A 283 -23.18 -14.67 31.00
N ASN A 284 -22.35 -14.66 32.04
CA ASN A 284 -21.76 -15.82 32.70
C ASN A 284 -20.82 -16.71 31.84
N ILE A 285 -20.58 -16.35 30.57
CA ILE A 285 -19.65 -17.08 29.68
C ILE A 285 -18.47 -16.18 29.29
N GLY A 286 -18.70 -14.88 29.09
CA GLY A 286 -17.71 -13.95 28.59
C GLY A 286 -17.64 -13.90 27.04
N TRP A 287 -16.51 -13.41 26.51
CA TRP A 287 -16.27 -13.33 25.09
C TRP A 287 -16.15 -14.71 24.46
N GLN A 288 -17.01 -14.98 23.49
CA GLN A 288 -16.93 -16.20 22.71
C GLN A 288 -15.92 -16.09 21.57
N SER A 289 -15.55 -17.18 20.95
CA SER A 289 -14.72 -17.17 19.74
C SER A 289 -15.39 -16.36 18.64
N ALA A 290 -14.58 -15.64 17.86
CA ALA A 290 -15.08 -14.90 16.71
C ALA A 290 -15.56 -15.87 15.62
N VAL A 291 -16.65 -15.49 14.95
CA VAL A 291 -17.26 -16.19 13.82
C VAL A 291 -17.42 -15.26 12.63
N GLU A 292 -17.71 -15.78 11.45
CA GLU A 292 -17.79 -15.01 10.21
C GLU A 292 -19.04 -15.36 9.39
N ASN A 293 -19.47 -14.40 8.56
CA ASN A 293 -20.38 -14.58 7.44
C ASN A 293 -21.68 -15.32 7.78
N GLY A 294 -22.43 -14.85 8.77
CA GLY A 294 -23.74 -15.40 9.14
C GLY A 294 -23.68 -16.61 10.08
N SER A 295 -22.50 -17.03 10.52
CA SER A 295 -22.36 -18.05 11.57
C SER A 295 -22.93 -17.58 12.89
N LEU A 296 -23.53 -18.45 13.70
CA LEU A 296 -24.11 -18.07 14.99
C LEU A 296 -23.01 -17.64 15.97
N SER A 297 -23.17 -16.44 16.55
CA SER A 297 -22.41 -15.97 17.72
C SER A 297 -23.37 -15.71 18.86
N GLY A 298 -23.13 -16.31 20.01
CA GLY A 298 -24.04 -16.24 21.15
C GLY A 298 -24.52 -17.62 21.57
N THR A 299 -25.58 -17.67 22.36
CA THR A 299 -26.21 -18.91 22.83
C THR A 299 -27.68 -18.93 22.50
N THR A 300 -28.22 -20.11 22.23
CA THR A 300 -29.65 -20.33 22.04
C THR A 300 -30.18 -21.29 23.11
N GLY A 301 -31.41 -21.02 23.62
CA GLY A 301 -32.10 -21.88 24.58
C GLY A 301 -31.49 -21.91 25.99
N ARG A 302 -30.54 -20.99 26.31
CA ARG A 302 -29.87 -20.96 27.64
C ARG A 302 -30.33 -19.84 28.54
N SER A 303 -31.24 -18.98 28.06
CA SER A 303 -31.72 -17.77 28.79
C SER A 303 -30.59 -16.85 29.30
N LEU A 304 -29.48 -16.79 28.54
CA LEU A 304 -28.34 -15.93 28.86
C LEU A 304 -28.40 -14.67 27.99
N GLY A 305 -28.14 -13.53 28.61
CA GLY A 305 -28.11 -12.22 27.92
C GLY A 305 -26.88 -12.05 27.03
N LEU A 306 -27.09 -11.43 25.87
CA LEU A 306 -26.01 -10.87 25.08
C LEU A 306 -25.66 -9.49 25.65
N GLU A 307 -24.40 -9.29 26.07
CA GLU A 307 -23.98 -8.08 26.79
C GLU A 307 -23.19 -7.10 25.93
N ALA A 308 -22.39 -7.64 25.00
CA ALA A 308 -21.63 -6.84 24.04
C ALA A 308 -21.35 -7.60 22.73
N VAL A 309 -21.09 -6.85 21.66
CA VAL A 309 -20.70 -7.38 20.35
C VAL A 309 -19.51 -6.59 19.83
N LYS A 310 -18.51 -7.29 19.30
CA LYS A 310 -17.49 -6.70 18.44
C LYS A 310 -17.75 -7.15 17.02
N ILE A 311 -17.65 -6.23 16.06
CA ILE A 311 -17.88 -6.50 14.65
C ILE A 311 -16.77 -5.85 13.85
N ASP A 312 -16.10 -6.63 13.01
CA ASP A 312 -15.01 -6.19 12.14
C ASP A 312 -15.31 -6.62 10.69
N LEU A 313 -14.88 -5.80 9.74
CA LEU A 313 -14.84 -6.17 8.34
C LEU A 313 -13.45 -6.67 7.98
N ASN A 314 -13.37 -7.92 7.55
CA ASN A 314 -12.15 -8.58 7.15
C ASN A 314 -12.01 -8.66 5.63
N GLY A 315 -10.76 -8.59 5.10
CA GLY A 315 -10.49 -8.81 3.68
C GLY A 315 -11.10 -7.77 2.76
N GLN A 316 -11.33 -6.55 3.22
CA GLN A 316 -11.87 -5.47 2.41
C GLN A 316 -10.90 -5.09 1.29
N PRO A 317 -11.27 -5.25 0.02
CA PRO A 317 -10.49 -4.75 -1.09
C PRO A 317 -10.59 -3.24 -1.29
N CYS A 318 -11.51 -2.57 -0.56
CA CYS A 318 -11.76 -1.13 -0.63
C CYS A 318 -11.94 -0.54 0.77
N PRO A 319 -11.64 0.75 0.98
CA PRO A 319 -11.98 1.43 2.23
C PRO A 319 -13.48 1.37 2.46
N GLY A 320 -13.88 0.87 3.59
CA GLY A 320 -15.27 0.75 4.00
C GLY A 320 -15.37 0.58 5.51
N GLY A 321 -16.57 0.71 6.03
CA GLY A 321 -16.88 0.55 7.45
C GLY A 321 -18.23 -0.11 7.67
N ILE A 322 -18.39 -0.67 8.85
CA ILE A 322 -19.67 -1.18 9.32
C ILE A 322 -20.32 -0.12 10.21
N LYS A 323 -21.61 0.15 9.98
CA LYS A 323 -22.46 0.85 10.95
C LYS A 323 -23.39 -0.18 11.57
N TYR A 324 -23.44 -0.23 12.88
CA TYR A 324 -24.35 -1.10 13.59
C TYR A 324 -25.01 -0.34 14.75
N GLN A 325 -26.15 -0.83 15.17
CA GLN A 325 -26.91 -0.30 16.28
C GLN A 325 -27.40 -1.47 17.13
N SER A 326 -27.40 -1.32 18.44
CA SER A 326 -27.91 -2.32 19.37
C SER A 326 -29.03 -1.75 20.23
N HIS A 327 -30.04 -2.54 20.48
CA HIS A 327 -31.08 -2.23 21.47
C HIS A 327 -30.67 -2.84 22.82
N VAL A 328 -30.63 -1.98 23.84
CA VAL A 328 -30.29 -2.39 25.20
C VAL A 328 -31.51 -2.31 26.08
N SER A 329 -31.81 -3.38 26.81
CA SER A 329 -32.93 -3.43 27.74
C SER A 329 -32.93 -2.26 28.73
N ASN A 330 -34.05 -1.58 28.89
CA ASN A 330 -34.24 -0.39 29.71
C ASN A 330 -33.46 0.88 29.28
N ILE A 331 -32.73 0.83 28.15
CA ILE A 331 -32.02 2.01 27.59
C ILE A 331 -32.57 2.38 26.22
N GLY A 332 -32.91 1.40 25.37
CA GLY A 332 -33.36 1.59 24.01
C GLY A 332 -32.29 1.44 22.96
N TRP A 333 -32.55 2.03 21.78
CA TRP A 333 -31.61 2.04 20.63
C TRP A 333 -30.53 3.08 20.78
#